data_632753ab1edd376b58c13ac7652259ce
#
_entry.id   632753ab1edd376b58c13ac7652259ce
#
_cell.length_a   1.000
_cell.length_b   1.000
_cell.length_c   1.000
_cell.angle_alpha   90.00
_cell.angle_beta   90.00
_cell.angle_gamma   90.00
#
_symmetry.space_group_name_H-M   'P 1'
#
loop_
_entity.id
_entity.type
_entity.pdbx_description
1 polymer ?
#
loop_
_entity_poly.entity_id
_entity_poly.type
_entity_poly.pdbx_seq_one_letter_code
_entity_poly.pdbx_strand_id
1 'polypeptide(L)'
;MRMPSLALVLVAGIALAGAPDSARTDMAPNAPDPAVSNQSAAFQPPAKEAIPPGPYGDMVKLGRDVFRETDKYARPFVGNDLRCSNCHLDAGRLADSSPMWAAWVAFPAYRAKNHHVNTFQERLQGCFRFSMNGRAPPFGDKVLVSLETYSAWLAQGAPVGTNLSGRGYPRLKTPPLQPNYVRGRIVYQQHCALCHGPDGAGQSSGGQVVFPPLWGANSYNWGAGMEGVDAAAAFIRANMPFGLGGTLSDQDAWDVALFVDSHERPQDPRFTGTVGETRQLYHNSRWSMYGQTVAAHVLGSGLVPTGGIGQQK
;
A
#
# COMPACT_ATOMS: atom_id res chain seq x y z
N MET A 1 51.50 -37.89 -59.16
CA MET A 1 51.19 -36.69 -58.42
C MET A 1 49.78 -36.23 -58.79
N ARG A 2 48.81 -36.53 -57.97
CA ARG A 2 47.42 -36.13 -58.13
C ARG A 2 47.08 -35.22 -56.96
N MET A 3 46.69 -33.96 -57.26
CA MET A 3 46.15 -33.00 -56.30
C MET A 3 44.67 -33.34 -56.00
N PRO A 4 44.21 -33.24 -54.75
CA PRO A 4 42.80 -33.35 -54.46
C PRO A 4 42.12 -31.96 -54.58
N SER A 5 40.94 -31.96 -55.17
CA SER A 5 40.03 -30.84 -55.31
C SER A 5 39.45 -30.38 -53.97
N LEU A 6 39.53 -29.08 -53.71
CA LEU A 6 38.90 -28.44 -52.57
C LEU A 6 37.41 -28.24 -52.86
N ALA A 7 36.53 -28.92 -52.17
CA ALA A 7 35.08 -28.69 -52.21
C ALA A 7 34.70 -27.52 -51.31
N LEU A 8 34.18 -26.46 -51.91
CA LEU A 8 33.64 -25.29 -51.20
C LEU A 8 32.21 -25.62 -50.71
N VAL A 9 32.07 -25.76 -49.39
CA VAL A 9 30.77 -25.95 -48.76
C VAL A 9 30.16 -24.56 -48.52
N LEU A 10 29.12 -24.20 -49.30
CA LEU A 10 28.27 -23.06 -49.01
C LEU A 10 27.37 -23.40 -47.82
N VAL A 11 27.57 -22.75 -46.70
CA VAL A 11 26.62 -22.75 -45.57
C VAL A 11 25.56 -21.68 -45.82
N ALA A 12 24.36 -22.11 -46.21
CA ALA A 12 23.19 -21.24 -46.29
C ALA A 12 22.75 -20.87 -44.86
N GLY A 13 22.94 -19.63 -44.49
CA GLY A 13 22.42 -19.06 -43.26
C GLY A 13 20.90 -18.94 -43.32
N ILE A 14 20.19 -19.74 -42.54
CA ILE A 14 18.75 -19.58 -42.32
C ILE A 14 18.60 -18.44 -41.34
N ALA A 15 18.14 -17.27 -41.82
CA ALA A 15 17.69 -16.17 -40.98
C ALA A 15 16.36 -16.61 -40.36
N LEU A 16 16.38 -16.93 -39.07
CA LEU A 16 15.18 -17.02 -38.25
C LEU A 16 14.60 -15.61 -38.10
N ALA A 17 13.54 -15.31 -38.86
CA ALA A 17 12.71 -14.15 -38.61
C ALA A 17 12.12 -14.29 -37.22
N GLY A 18 12.56 -13.45 -36.29
CA GLY A 18 11.98 -13.31 -34.97
C GLY A 18 10.50 -12.90 -35.12
N ALA A 19 9.61 -13.68 -34.57
CA ALA A 19 8.22 -13.30 -34.40
C ALA A 19 8.15 -11.99 -33.60
N PRO A 20 7.25 -11.07 -33.93
CA PRO A 20 7.08 -9.85 -33.14
C PRO A 20 6.65 -10.26 -31.73
N ASP A 21 7.39 -9.78 -30.75
CA ASP A 21 7.07 -9.83 -29.32
C ASP A 21 5.66 -9.26 -29.17
N SER A 22 4.70 -10.16 -28.88
CA SER A 22 3.34 -9.75 -28.59
C SER A 22 3.41 -8.89 -27.34
N ALA A 23 3.35 -7.58 -27.51
CA ALA A 23 3.20 -6.62 -26.44
C ALA A 23 2.12 -7.13 -25.49
N ARG A 24 2.55 -7.66 -24.34
CA ARG A 24 1.70 -7.82 -23.18
C ARG A 24 1.21 -6.41 -22.86
N THR A 25 0.01 -6.12 -23.28
CA THR A 25 -0.72 -4.96 -22.79
C THR A 25 -0.79 -5.12 -21.26
N ASP A 26 0.05 -4.38 -20.56
CA ASP A 26 -0.10 -4.14 -19.13
C ASP A 26 -1.50 -3.57 -18.93
N MET A 27 -2.45 -4.44 -18.64
CA MET A 27 -3.75 -4.03 -18.18
C MET A 27 -3.54 -3.45 -16.78
N ALA A 28 -3.30 -2.14 -16.74
CA ALA A 28 -3.36 -1.37 -15.53
C ALA A 28 -4.68 -1.69 -14.80
N PRO A 29 -4.66 -1.94 -13.48
CA PRO A 29 -5.87 -2.23 -12.73
C PRO A 29 -6.82 -1.04 -12.87
N ASN A 30 -7.94 -1.23 -13.58
CA ASN A 30 -9.02 -0.26 -13.77
C ASN A 30 -8.53 1.17 -13.98
N ALA A 31 -7.86 1.43 -15.10
CA ALA A 31 -7.60 2.79 -15.52
C ALA A 31 -8.94 3.51 -15.69
N PRO A 32 -9.19 4.66 -15.06
CA PRO A 32 -10.39 5.43 -15.31
C PRO A 32 -10.36 5.92 -16.74
N ASP A 33 -11.51 5.81 -17.42
CA ASP A 33 -11.76 6.41 -18.72
C ASP A 33 -11.37 7.91 -18.69
N PRO A 34 -10.58 8.45 -19.63
CA PRO A 34 -10.05 9.80 -19.57
C PRO A 34 -11.07 10.92 -19.81
N ALA A 35 -12.34 10.63 -19.91
CA ALA A 35 -13.35 11.63 -20.30
C ALA A 35 -14.47 11.80 -19.28
N VAL A 36 -14.19 12.33 -18.09
CA VAL A 36 -15.16 13.16 -17.34
C VAL A 36 -14.41 14.16 -16.47
N SER A 37 -14.03 15.29 -17.01
CA SER A 37 -13.61 16.48 -16.25
C SER A 37 -14.84 17.28 -15.80
N ASN A 38 -15.72 16.69 -15.02
CA ASN A 38 -16.59 17.43 -14.12
C ASN A 38 -15.99 17.26 -12.74
N GLN A 39 -15.31 18.28 -12.23
CA GLN A 39 -14.93 18.36 -10.81
C GLN A 39 -16.21 18.54 -9.99
N SER A 40 -17.03 17.49 -9.87
CA SER A 40 -18.05 17.44 -8.85
C SER A 40 -17.34 17.47 -7.49
N ALA A 41 -17.86 18.28 -6.55
CA ALA A 41 -17.35 18.29 -5.19
C ALA A 41 -17.21 16.84 -4.67
N ALA A 42 -16.14 16.57 -3.90
CA ALA A 42 -15.96 15.26 -3.30
C ALA A 42 -17.19 14.86 -2.48
N PHE A 43 -17.56 13.58 -2.55
CA PHE A 43 -18.66 13.06 -1.74
C PHE A 43 -18.43 13.36 -0.26
N GLN A 44 -19.48 13.79 0.43
CA GLN A 44 -19.44 14.06 1.86
C GLN A 44 -20.16 12.95 2.62
N PRO A 45 -19.45 12.17 3.46
CA PRO A 45 -20.08 11.15 4.28
C PRO A 45 -21.00 11.78 5.35
N PRO A 46 -21.99 11.04 5.91
CA PRO A 46 -22.85 11.51 6.96
C PRO A 46 -22.08 12.16 8.13
N ALA A 47 -22.65 13.16 8.79
CA ALA A 47 -22.02 13.80 9.95
C ALA A 47 -21.69 12.75 11.04
N LYS A 48 -20.63 12.99 11.84
CA LYS A 48 -20.18 12.02 12.87
C LYS A 48 -21.27 11.70 13.90
N GLU A 49 -22.13 12.69 14.15
CA GLU A 49 -23.24 12.65 15.09
C GLU A 49 -24.49 11.95 14.53
N ALA A 50 -24.53 11.73 13.21
CA ALA A 50 -25.70 11.15 12.52
C ALA A 50 -25.78 9.64 12.60
N ILE A 51 -24.99 8.98 13.46
CA ILE A 51 -25.11 7.55 13.69
C ILE A 51 -26.47 7.25 14.31
N PRO A 52 -27.34 6.43 13.68
CA PRO A 52 -28.67 6.20 14.18
C PRO A 52 -28.65 5.41 15.50
N PRO A 53 -29.69 5.51 16.33
CA PRO A 53 -29.83 4.67 17.51
C PRO A 53 -30.14 3.20 17.14
N GLY A 54 -30.01 2.29 18.11
CA GLY A 54 -30.38 0.90 17.98
C GLY A 54 -29.26 0.00 17.41
N PRO A 55 -29.57 -1.29 17.19
CA PRO A 55 -28.56 -2.32 16.91
C PRO A 55 -27.68 -2.02 15.68
N TYR A 56 -28.24 -1.41 14.64
CA TYR A 56 -27.47 -0.99 13.47
C TYR A 56 -26.46 0.09 13.83
N GLY A 57 -26.90 1.14 14.53
CA GLY A 57 -26.01 2.21 14.97
C GLY A 57 -24.92 1.75 15.96
N ASP A 58 -25.24 0.76 16.79
CA ASP A 58 -24.24 0.17 17.68
C ASP A 58 -23.17 -0.60 16.91
N MET A 59 -23.55 -1.27 15.81
CA MET A 59 -22.59 -1.92 14.93
C MET A 59 -21.74 -0.88 14.15
N VAL A 60 -22.32 0.23 13.72
CA VAL A 60 -21.60 1.37 13.12
C VAL A 60 -20.58 1.94 14.09
N LYS A 61 -20.96 2.17 15.36
CA LYS A 61 -20.05 2.65 16.43
C LYS A 61 -18.91 1.67 16.65
N LEU A 62 -19.21 0.38 16.77
CA LEU A 62 -18.19 -0.66 16.92
C LEU A 62 -17.19 -0.63 15.74
N GLY A 63 -17.69 -0.56 14.49
CA GLY A 63 -16.83 -0.49 13.30
C GLY A 63 -15.94 0.76 13.29
N ARG A 64 -16.49 1.91 13.69
CA ARG A 64 -15.70 3.13 13.90
C ARG A 64 -14.61 2.94 14.95
N ASP A 65 -14.93 2.29 16.05
CA ASP A 65 -14.00 2.10 17.17
C ASP A 65 -12.91 1.08 16.80
N VAL A 66 -13.27 -0.03 16.12
CA VAL A 66 -12.29 -0.94 15.49
C VAL A 66 -11.36 -0.19 14.53
N PHE A 67 -11.92 0.71 13.72
CA PHE A 67 -11.15 1.46 12.73
C PHE A 67 -10.15 2.43 13.38
N ARG A 68 -10.52 3.07 14.46
CA ARG A 68 -9.70 4.05 15.19
C ARG A 68 -8.73 3.44 16.17
N GLU A 69 -9.08 2.33 16.79
CA GLU A 69 -8.33 1.63 17.84
C GLU A 69 -8.22 0.13 17.48
N THR A 70 -7.71 -0.15 16.27
CA THR A 70 -7.64 -1.50 15.70
C THR A 70 -6.84 -2.45 16.60
N ASP A 71 -5.77 -1.95 17.19
CA ASP A 71 -4.91 -2.63 18.16
C ASP A 71 -5.67 -3.09 19.43
N LYS A 72 -6.76 -2.40 19.78
CA LYS A 72 -7.58 -2.72 20.96
C LYS A 72 -8.77 -3.59 20.59
N TYR A 73 -9.56 -3.19 19.61
CA TYR A 73 -10.84 -3.85 19.30
C TYR A 73 -10.71 -5.05 18.36
N ALA A 74 -9.57 -5.19 17.68
CA ALA A 74 -9.27 -6.31 16.78
C ALA A 74 -7.95 -7.00 17.14
N ARG A 75 -7.48 -6.91 18.39
CA ARG A 75 -6.19 -7.43 18.87
C ARG A 75 -5.83 -8.84 18.39
N PRO A 76 -6.75 -9.83 18.36
CA PRO A 76 -6.43 -11.18 17.88
C PRO A 76 -6.01 -11.25 16.42
N PHE A 77 -6.27 -10.21 15.62
CA PHE A 77 -6.08 -10.18 14.18
C PHE A 77 -4.94 -9.24 13.73
N VAL A 78 -4.31 -8.51 14.67
CA VAL A 78 -3.23 -7.57 14.35
C VAL A 78 -1.89 -8.07 14.88
N GLY A 79 -0.83 -7.87 14.09
CA GLY A 79 0.55 -8.25 14.42
C GLY A 79 1.47 -7.05 14.62
N ASN A 80 0.94 -5.84 14.54
CA ASN A 80 1.63 -4.59 14.80
C ASN A 80 0.72 -3.64 15.60
N ASP A 81 1.20 -2.42 15.89
CA ASP A 81 0.43 -1.41 16.62
C ASP A 81 -0.18 -0.35 15.70
N LEU A 82 -0.28 -0.65 14.40
CA LEU A 82 -0.94 0.24 13.45
C LEU A 82 -2.47 0.19 13.60
N ARG A 83 -3.11 1.27 13.19
CA ARG A 83 -4.56 1.43 13.13
C ARG A 83 -5.00 1.73 11.71
N CYS A 84 -6.20 1.34 11.34
CA CYS A 84 -6.74 1.66 10.01
C CYS A 84 -6.69 3.18 9.74
N SER A 85 -6.96 3.98 10.77
CA SER A 85 -6.93 5.44 10.72
C SER A 85 -5.55 6.06 10.51
N ASN A 86 -4.44 5.31 10.62
CA ASN A 86 -3.11 5.83 10.32
C ASN A 86 -2.92 6.13 8.83
N CYS A 87 -3.57 5.38 7.95
CA CYS A 87 -3.51 5.55 6.50
C CYS A 87 -4.83 6.08 5.90
N HIS A 88 -5.96 5.76 6.54
CA HIS A 88 -7.29 6.22 6.13
C HIS A 88 -7.75 7.32 7.08
N LEU A 89 -7.26 8.54 6.85
CA LEU A 89 -7.38 9.64 7.80
C LEU A 89 -8.83 10.04 8.10
N ASP A 90 -9.03 10.77 9.19
CA ASP A 90 -10.34 11.11 9.75
C ASP A 90 -11.27 9.89 9.85
N ALA A 91 -10.75 8.79 10.37
CA ALA A 91 -11.46 7.52 10.49
C ALA A 91 -12.07 7.04 9.16
N GLY A 92 -11.35 7.19 8.06
CA GLY A 92 -11.78 6.77 6.72
C GLY A 92 -12.76 7.72 6.03
N ARG A 93 -12.88 8.96 6.52
CA ARG A 93 -13.80 9.98 6.00
C ARG A 93 -13.13 10.94 5.02
N LEU A 94 -11.83 11.23 5.23
CA LEU A 94 -11.10 12.25 4.49
C LEU A 94 -10.91 11.83 3.03
N ALA A 95 -11.38 12.68 2.11
CA ALA A 95 -11.09 12.52 0.68
C ALA A 95 -9.57 12.50 0.43
N ASP A 96 -9.12 11.87 -0.65
CA ASP A 96 -7.71 11.74 -1.01
C ASP A 96 -6.82 10.99 0.02
N SER A 97 -7.47 10.38 1.02
CA SER A 97 -6.85 9.52 2.02
C SER A 97 -7.43 8.09 1.98
N SER A 98 -7.72 7.63 0.77
CA SER A 98 -8.36 6.32 0.52
C SER A 98 -9.62 6.10 1.37
N PRO A 99 -10.64 6.97 1.27
CA PRO A 99 -11.78 6.98 2.15
C PRO A 99 -12.65 5.72 2.03
N MET A 100 -13.26 5.31 3.15
CA MET A 100 -14.04 4.09 3.22
C MET A 100 -15.37 4.19 2.48
N TRP A 101 -15.95 5.39 2.36
CA TRP A 101 -17.14 5.64 1.56
C TRP A 101 -16.92 5.34 0.07
N ALA A 102 -15.74 5.66 -0.46
CA ALA A 102 -15.39 5.35 -1.85
C ALA A 102 -14.95 3.88 -2.01
N ALA A 103 -14.31 3.31 -0.99
CA ALA A 103 -13.95 1.91 -1.00
C ALA A 103 -15.19 1.01 -0.99
N TRP A 104 -16.19 1.29 -0.15
CA TRP A 104 -17.40 0.49 -0.07
C TRP A 104 -18.12 0.34 -1.42
N VAL A 105 -18.37 1.44 -2.13
CA VAL A 105 -19.11 1.43 -3.39
C VAL A 105 -18.32 0.86 -4.58
N ALA A 106 -17.03 0.60 -4.40
CA ALA A 106 -16.14 0.06 -5.43
C ALA A 106 -16.09 -1.49 -5.43
N PHE A 107 -16.70 -2.17 -4.47
CA PHE A 107 -16.70 -3.63 -4.38
C PHE A 107 -18.11 -4.21 -4.60
N PRO A 108 -18.22 -5.43 -5.16
CA PRO A 108 -17.13 -6.34 -5.58
C PRO A 108 -16.33 -5.80 -6.77
N ALA A 109 -15.01 -6.10 -6.80
CA ALA A 109 -14.14 -5.64 -7.88
C ALA A 109 -12.99 -6.62 -8.14
N TYR A 110 -12.58 -6.73 -9.41
CA TYR A 110 -11.37 -7.49 -9.77
C TYR A 110 -10.13 -6.81 -9.20
N ARG A 111 -9.26 -7.61 -8.61
CA ARG A 111 -7.99 -7.17 -8.03
C ARG A 111 -6.82 -7.91 -8.67
N ALA A 112 -5.95 -7.17 -9.38
CA ALA A 112 -4.73 -7.75 -9.97
C ALA A 112 -3.79 -8.37 -8.93
N LYS A 113 -3.81 -7.87 -7.68
CA LYS A 113 -2.98 -8.37 -6.58
C LYS A 113 -3.19 -9.84 -6.24
N ASN A 114 -4.38 -10.36 -6.44
CA ASN A 114 -4.76 -11.75 -6.15
C ASN A 114 -5.53 -12.43 -7.29
N HIS A 115 -5.63 -11.78 -8.44
CA HIS A 115 -6.17 -12.31 -9.70
C HIS A 115 -7.60 -12.83 -9.63
N HIS A 116 -8.45 -12.27 -8.76
CA HIS A 116 -9.89 -12.59 -8.72
C HIS A 116 -10.75 -11.40 -8.34
N VAL A 117 -12.08 -11.57 -8.46
CA VAL A 117 -13.06 -10.58 -8.00
C VAL A 117 -13.20 -10.71 -6.48
N ASN A 118 -12.81 -9.65 -5.77
CA ASN A 118 -12.92 -9.59 -4.31
C ASN A 118 -14.26 -9.01 -3.87
N THR A 119 -14.78 -9.53 -2.78
CA THR A 119 -15.80 -8.87 -1.97
C THR A 119 -15.16 -7.77 -1.11
N PHE A 120 -15.99 -6.92 -0.50
CA PHE A 120 -15.49 -5.91 0.43
C PHE A 120 -14.86 -6.53 1.70
N GLN A 121 -15.44 -7.63 2.22
CA GLN A 121 -14.86 -8.36 3.35
C GLN A 121 -13.49 -8.94 3.02
N GLU A 122 -13.30 -9.54 1.84
CA GLU A 122 -11.96 -9.99 1.38
C GLU A 122 -10.97 -8.83 1.28
N ARG A 123 -11.45 -7.63 0.87
CA ARG A 123 -10.59 -6.44 0.87
C ARG A 123 -10.16 -6.06 2.28
N LEU A 124 -11.07 -6.11 3.26
CA LEU A 124 -10.76 -5.88 4.67
C LEU A 124 -9.80 -6.93 5.24
N GLN A 125 -10.04 -8.21 4.93
CA GLN A 125 -9.13 -9.32 5.29
C GLN A 125 -7.70 -9.07 4.78
N GLY A 126 -7.56 -8.52 3.57
CA GLY A 126 -6.27 -8.11 3.03
C GLY A 126 -5.58 -7.01 3.86
N CYS A 127 -6.33 -6.06 4.43
CA CYS A 127 -5.78 -5.05 5.31
C CYS A 127 -5.19 -5.66 6.59
N PHE A 128 -5.90 -6.60 7.22
CA PHE A 128 -5.39 -7.31 8.41
C PHE A 128 -4.14 -8.11 8.09
N ARG A 129 -4.14 -8.83 6.97
CA ARG A 129 -3.03 -9.68 6.55
C ARG A 129 -1.77 -8.88 6.21
N PHE A 130 -1.92 -7.74 5.55
CA PHE A 130 -0.79 -6.98 5.01
C PHE A 130 -0.48 -5.71 5.82
N SER A 131 -1.42 -4.78 5.94
CA SER A 131 -1.19 -3.50 6.63
C SER A 131 -1.05 -3.69 8.14
N MET A 132 -1.87 -4.55 8.73
CA MET A 132 -1.80 -4.86 10.16
C MET A 132 -0.79 -5.97 10.48
N ASN A 133 -0.07 -6.50 9.48
CA ASN A 133 0.90 -7.59 9.64
C ASN A 133 0.37 -8.76 10.50
N GLY A 134 -0.92 -9.07 10.37
CA GLY A 134 -1.62 -10.01 11.21
C GLY A 134 -2.31 -11.13 10.45
N ARG A 135 -3.39 -11.64 10.98
CA ARG A 135 -4.21 -12.67 10.35
C ARG A 135 -5.59 -12.15 9.98
N ALA A 136 -6.15 -12.65 8.88
CA ALA A 136 -7.48 -12.26 8.46
C ALA A 136 -8.55 -12.74 9.46
N PRO A 137 -9.47 -11.89 9.91
CA PRO A 137 -10.68 -12.35 10.61
C PRO A 137 -11.48 -13.27 9.69
N PRO A 138 -12.16 -14.32 10.20
CA PRO A 138 -13.07 -15.15 9.40
C PRO A 138 -14.23 -14.33 8.81
N PHE A 139 -14.79 -14.79 7.68
CA PHE A 139 -16.02 -14.20 7.15
C PHE A 139 -17.12 -14.24 8.19
N GLY A 140 -17.90 -13.15 8.32
CA GLY A 140 -18.94 -13.01 9.32
C GLY A 140 -18.44 -12.72 10.72
N ASP A 141 -17.13 -12.66 10.96
CA ASP A 141 -16.59 -12.21 12.25
C ASP A 141 -17.10 -10.81 12.57
N LYS A 142 -17.40 -10.57 13.84
CA LYS A 142 -17.94 -9.30 14.32
C LYS A 142 -17.07 -8.09 13.95
N VAL A 143 -15.75 -8.27 13.89
CA VAL A 143 -14.81 -7.24 13.45
C VAL A 143 -15.02 -6.89 11.97
N LEU A 144 -15.13 -7.89 11.08
CA LEU A 144 -15.39 -7.63 9.66
C LEU A 144 -16.76 -7.02 9.43
N VAL A 145 -17.80 -7.59 10.07
CA VAL A 145 -19.19 -7.11 9.94
C VAL A 145 -19.30 -5.66 10.42
N SER A 146 -18.64 -5.31 11.54
CA SER A 146 -18.68 -3.94 12.05
C SER A 146 -17.96 -2.94 11.14
N LEU A 147 -16.79 -3.30 10.61
CA LEU A 147 -16.06 -2.48 9.64
C LEU A 147 -16.82 -2.29 8.34
N GLU A 148 -17.48 -3.35 7.86
CA GLU A 148 -18.36 -3.32 6.69
C GLU A 148 -19.54 -2.41 6.93
N THR A 149 -20.23 -2.56 8.07
CA THR A 149 -21.39 -1.74 8.47
C THR A 149 -21.01 -0.26 8.60
N TYR A 150 -19.84 0.03 9.19
CA TYR A 150 -19.33 1.39 9.30
C TYR A 150 -19.04 1.98 7.91
N SER A 151 -18.40 1.23 7.03
CA SER A 151 -18.08 1.67 5.68
C SER A 151 -19.33 1.91 4.82
N ALA A 152 -20.32 1.02 4.95
CA ALA A 152 -21.64 1.17 4.31
C ALA A 152 -22.35 2.44 4.80
N TRP A 153 -22.33 2.70 6.11
CA TRP A 153 -22.91 3.92 6.69
C TRP A 153 -22.18 5.17 6.18
N LEU A 154 -20.84 5.16 6.10
CA LEU A 154 -20.07 6.27 5.53
C LEU A 154 -20.42 6.52 4.06
N ALA A 155 -20.76 5.49 3.31
CA ALA A 155 -21.13 5.55 1.90
C ALA A 155 -22.62 5.83 1.65
N GLN A 156 -23.39 6.15 2.68
CA GLN A 156 -24.84 6.37 2.56
C GLN A 156 -25.14 7.54 1.60
N GLY A 157 -25.84 7.25 0.51
CA GLY A 157 -26.11 8.22 -0.56
C GLY A 157 -24.99 8.35 -1.62
N ALA A 158 -23.88 7.62 -1.48
CA ALA A 158 -22.85 7.60 -2.51
C ALA A 158 -23.29 6.75 -3.72
N PRO A 159 -23.13 7.23 -4.96
CA PRO A 159 -23.47 6.46 -6.15
C PRO A 159 -22.56 5.23 -6.31
N VAL A 160 -23.17 4.09 -6.59
CA VAL A 160 -22.46 2.82 -6.85
C VAL A 160 -22.02 2.76 -8.30
N GLY A 161 -20.87 2.11 -8.57
CA GLY A 161 -20.37 1.87 -9.92
C GLY A 161 -19.75 3.09 -10.59
N THR A 162 -19.48 4.16 -9.83
CA THR A 162 -18.83 5.38 -10.33
C THR A 162 -17.48 5.60 -9.67
N ASN A 163 -16.59 6.31 -10.36
CA ASN A 163 -15.35 6.81 -9.79
C ASN A 163 -15.62 8.12 -9.05
N LEU A 164 -15.73 8.02 -7.72
CA LEU A 164 -15.97 9.19 -6.88
C LEU A 164 -14.73 10.08 -6.79
N SER A 165 -14.91 11.39 -6.90
CA SER A 165 -13.84 12.36 -6.64
C SER A 165 -13.34 12.21 -5.21
N GLY A 166 -12.01 12.27 -5.01
CA GLY A 166 -11.38 12.08 -3.69
C GLY A 166 -11.20 10.62 -3.26
N ARG A 167 -11.52 9.64 -4.14
CA ARG A 167 -11.23 8.22 -3.85
C ARG A 167 -9.74 7.92 -3.93
N GLY A 168 -9.27 7.01 -3.11
CA GLY A 168 -7.88 6.57 -3.12
C GLY A 168 -6.91 7.64 -2.65
N TYR A 169 -5.71 7.59 -3.21
CA TYR A 169 -4.69 8.64 -3.11
C TYR A 169 -4.56 9.28 -4.48
N PRO A 170 -4.47 10.64 -4.58
CA PRO A 170 -4.33 11.33 -5.86
C PRO A 170 -3.03 10.88 -6.55
N ARG A 171 -3.14 10.34 -7.75
CA ARG A 171 -1.95 9.91 -8.50
C ARG A 171 -1.06 11.11 -8.81
N LEU A 172 0.20 11.03 -8.42
CA LEU A 172 1.20 11.99 -8.82
C LEU A 172 1.70 11.70 -10.24
N LYS A 173 2.02 12.76 -10.96
CA LYS A 173 2.78 12.64 -12.22
C LYS A 173 4.16 12.07 -11.90
N THR A 174 4.75 11.36 -12.86
CA THR A 174 6.17 10.96 -12.75
C THR A 174 7.01 12.21 -12.51
N PRO A 175 7.87 12.21 -11.48
CA PRO A 175 8.65 13.40 -11.14
C PRO A 175 9.66 13.72 -12.25
N PRO A 176 10.03 15.00 -12.43
CA PRO A 176 11.02 15.40 -13.44
C PRO A 176 12.40 14.78 -13.20
N LEU A 177 12.78 14.55 -11.94
CA LEU A 177 14.00 13.84 -11.56
C LEU A 177 13.64 12.47 -11.01
N GLN A 178 14.48 11.47 -11.28
CA GLN A 178 14.32 10.15 -10.64
C GLN A 178 14.31 10.30 -9.12
N PRO A 179 13.41 9.60 -8.40
CA PRO A 179 13.41 9.59 -6.94
C PRO A 179 14.78 9.24 -6.39
N ASN A 180 15.21 9.94 -5.34
CA ASN A 180 16.57 9.83 -4.83
C ASN A 180 16.60 9.66 -3.31
N TYR A 181 17.28 8.61 -2.84
CA TYR A 181 17.40 8.26 -1.42
C TYR A 181 18.01 9.39 -0.57
N VAL A 182 19.08 10.07 -1.06
CA VAL A 182 19.76 11.10 -0.28
C VAL A 182 18.91 12.35 -0.13
N ARG A 183 18.24 12.79 -1.21
CA ARG A 183 17.27 13.90 -1.12
C ARG A 183 16.10 13.52 -0.22
N GLY A 184 15.56 12.29 -0.37
CA GLY A 184 14.46 11.80 0.46
C GLY A 184 14.82 11.77 1.95
N ARG A 185 16.04 11.39 2.30
CA ARG A 185 16.55 11.45 3.68
C ARG A 185 16.54 12.88 4.23
N ILE A 186 16.92 13.86 3.42
CA ILE A 186 16.90 15.27 3.83
C ILE A 186 15.46 15.72 4.09
N VAL A 187 14.54 15.44 3.17
CA VAL A 187 13.11 15.75 3.33
C VAL A 187 12.54 15.06 4.58
N TYR A 188 12.88 13.79 4.80
CA TYR A 188 12.46 13.05 5.99
C TYR A 188 12.92 13.72 7.29
N GLN A 189 14.18 14.08 7.37
CA GLN A 189 14.76 14.75 8.55
C GLN A 189 14.09 16.10 8.84
N GLN A 190 13.73 16.83 7.79
CA GLN A 190 13.14 18.17 7.92
C GLN A 190 11.65 18.14 8.26
N HIS A 191 10.89 17.17 7.74
CA HIS A 191 9.43 17.22 7.74
C HIS A 191 8.74 16.02 8.41
N CYS A 192 9.46 14.91 8.66
CA CYS A 192 8.84 13.66 9.09
C CYS A 192 9.40 13.15 10.44
N ALA A 193 10.72 13.30 10.66
CA ALA A 193 11.41 12.71 11.81
C ALA A 193 10.90 13.22 13.16
N LEU A 194 10.40 14.46 13.22
CA LEU A 194 9.82 15.02 14.45
C LEU A 194 8.67 14.14 15.00
N CYS A 195 7.84 13.61 14.11
CA CYS A 195 6.70 12.78 14.49
C CYS A 195 7.02 11.27 14.40
N HIS A 196 7.66 10.83 13.30
CA HIS A 196 7.87 9.41 13.04
C HIS A 196 9.18 8.86 13.61
N GLY A 197 9.97 9.67 14.31
CA GLY A 197 11.30 9.32 14.83
C GLY A 197 12.39 9.39 13.75
N PRO A 198 13.66 9.61 14.14
CA PRO A 198 14.78 9.64 13.19
C PRO A 198 15.04 8.28 12.54
N ASP A 199 14.59 7.21 13.19
CA ASP A 199 14.69 5.79 12.79
C ASP A 199 13.38 5.24 12.20
N GLY A 200 12.35 6.08 12.03
CA GLY A 200 11.05 5.68 11.48
C GLY A 200 10.24 4.72 12.36
N ALA A 201 10.65 4.51 13.60
CA ALA A 201 9.99 3.60 14.53
C ALA A 201 8.68 4.16 15.12
N GLY A 202 8.33 5.40 14.76
CA GLY A 202 7.17 6.09 15.32
C GLY A 202 7.42 6.61 16.73
N GLN A 203 6.35 7.06 17.37
CA GLN A 203 6.41 7.52 18.78
C GLN A 203 5.23 6.99 19.57
N SER A 204 5.49 6.64 20.82
CA SER A 204 4.48 6.18 21.77
C SER A 204 4.46 7.05 23.01
N SER A 205 3.27 7.20 23.59
CA SER A 205 3.06 7.90 24.88
C SER A 205 2.07 7.09 25.71
N GLY A 206 2.39 6.83 26.97
CA GLY A 206 1.54 6.03 27.85
C GLY A 206 1.29 4.60 27.35
N GLY A 207 2.23 4.01 26.62
CA GLY A 207 2.09 2.67 26.03
C GLY A 207 1.21 2.61 24.78
N GLN A 208 0.78 3.75 24.26
CA GLN A 208 -0.01 3.83 23.04
C GLN A 208 0.80 4.51 21.92
N VAL A 209 0.72 3.98 20.71
CA VAL A 209 1.32 4.61 19.53
C VAL A 209 0.57 5.91 19.21
N VAL A 210 1.30 7.02 19.26
CA VAL A 210 0.81 8.36 18.90
C VAL A 210 1.08 8.65 17.42
N PHE A 211 2.31 8.38 16.99
CA PHE A 211 2.70 8.45 15.58
C PHE A 211 3.17 7.07 15.10
N PRO A 212 2.64 6.59 13.97
CA PRO A 212 2.88 5.23 13.54
C PRO A 212 4.31 5.01 13.06
N PRO A 213 4.85 3.78 13.22
CA PRO A 213 6.09 3.38 12.57
C PRO A 213 5.91 3.30 11.06
N LEU A 214 6.94 3.76 10.32
CA LEU A 214 6.93 3.75 8.85
C LEU A 214 7.71 2.57 8.27
N TRP A 215 8.68 2.04 9.01
CA TRP A 215 9.45 0.84 8.69
C TRP A 215 9.85 0.08 9.96
N GLY A 216 10.60 -1.00 9.82
CA GLY A 216 10.99 -1.86 10.94
C GLY A 216 9.90 -2.85 11.36
N ALA A 217 10.15 -3.57 12.45
CA ALA A 217 9.36 -4.73 12.87
C ALA A 217 7.89 -4.44 13.17
N ASN A 218 7.57 -3.23 13.62
CA ASN A 218 6.22 -2.83 14.02
C ASN A 218 5.43 -2.12 12.91
N SER A 219 6.01 -2.00 11.71
CA SER A 219 5.38 -1.39 10.55
C SER A 219 4.48 -2.40 9.80
N TYR A 220 3.86 -1.93 8.72
CA TYR A 220 3.20 -2.80 7.75
C TYR A 220 4.22 -3.70 7.02
N ASN A 221 3.77 -4.87 6.56
CA ASN A 221 4.67 -5.79 5.88
C ASN A 221 4.81 -5.48 4.38
N TRP A 222 5.78 -6.14 3.73
CA TRP A 222 6.07 -5.97 2.31
C TRP A 222 4.86 -6.24 1.39
N GLY A 223 3.87 -6.98 1.84
CA GLY A 223 2.63 -7.19 1.08
C GLY A 223 1.65 -6.02 1.13
N ALA A 224 1.85 -4.98 1.94
CA ALA A 224 0.96 -3.83 2.02
C ALA A 224 1.03 -2.96 0.76
N GLY A 225 -0.04 -2.23 0.43
CA GLY A 225 -0.03 -1.34 -0.74
C GLY A 225 0.88 -0.13 -0.60
N MET A 226 1.22 0.24 0.63
CA MET A 226 2.10 1.38 0.93
C MET A 226 3.60 1.05 0.77
N GLU A 227 3.97 -0.20 0.44
CA GLU A 227 5.34 -0.54 0.05
C GLU A 227 5.71 -0.06 -1.36
N GLY A 228 4.72 0.36 -2.14
CA GLY A 228 4.95 0.93 -3.46
C GLY A 228 5.25 2.42 -3.35
N VAL A 229 6.43 2.83 -3.81
CA VAL A 229 6.91 4.23 -3.76
C VAL A 229 5.90 5.20 -4.38
N ASP A 230 5.19 4.79 -5.44
CA ASP A 230 4.15 5.60 -6.09
C ASP A 230 2.91 5.81 -5.21
N ALA A 231 2.48 4.77 -4.50
CA ALA A 231 1.36 4.86 -3.56
C ALA A 231 1.74 5.68 -2.32
N ALA A 232 2.94 5.45 -1.78
CA ALA A 232 3.47 6.21 -0.66
C ALA A 232 3.64 7.70 -1.01
N ALA A 233 4.22 8.02 -2.18
CA ALA A 233 4.37 9.40 -2.66
C ALA A 233 3.01 10.11 -2.80
N ALA A 234 2.02 9.43 -3.37
CA ALA A 234 0.67 9.97 -3.52
C ALA A 234 0.01 10.27 -2.17
N PHE A 235 0.13 9.35 -1.20
CA PHE A 235 -0.36 9.56 0.16
C PHE A 235 0.37 10.71 0.86
N ILE A 236 1.69 10.72 0.81
CA ILE A 236 2.53 11.75 1.45
C ILE A 236 2.20 13.13 0.89
N ARG A 237 2.13 13.26 -0.43
CA ARG A 237 1.84 14.54 -1.08
C ARG A 237 0.47 15.12 -0.68
N ALA A 238 -0.53 14.27 -0.59
CA ALA A 238 -1.89 14.69 -0.28
C ALA A 238 -2.10 14.97 1.22
N ASN A 239 -1.42 14.23 2.12
CA ASN A 239 -1.83 14.11 3.50
C ASN A 239 -0.74 14.46 4.53
N MET A 240 0.55 14.51 4.13
CA MET A 240 1.69 14.73 5.02
C MET A 240 2.46 16.01 4.66
N PRO A 241 3.08 16.67 5.66
CA PRO A 241 2.98 16.42 7.10
C PRO A 241 1.54 16.54 7.60
N PHE A 242 1.17 15.78 8.63
CA PHE A 242 -0.21 15.75 9.14
C PHE A 242 -0.73 17.15 9.50
N GLY A 243 -1.87 17.52 8.94
CA GLY A 243 -2.42 18.89 9.04
C GLY A 243 -1.85 19.90 8.04
N LEU A 244 -0.81 19.54 7.29
CA LEU A 244 -0.13 20.37 6.27
C LEU A 244 -0.08 19.66 4.92
N GLY A 245 -1.05 18.81 4.62
CA GLY A 245 -1.13 18.10 3.33
C GLY A 245 -1.07 19.08 2.15
N GLY A 246 -0.41 18.68 1.08
CA GLY A 246 -0.25 19.51 -0.10
C GLY A 246 0.92 20.52 -0.07
N THR A 247 1.66 20.63 1.04
CA THR A 247 2.75 21.61 1.15
C THR A 247 4.09 21.13 0.56
N LEU A 248 4.35 19.83 0.55
CA LEU A 248 5.55 19.28 -0.12
C LEU A 248 5.44 19.44 -1.64
N SER A 249 6.55 19.59 -2.34
CA SER A 249 6.56 19.46 -3.79
C SER A 249 6.32 17.99 -4.21
N ASP A 250 5.89 17.77 -5.45
CA ASP A 250 5.75 16.40 -5.98
C ASP A 250 7.11 15.66 -5.93
N GLN A 251 8.22 16.36 -6.26
CA GLN A 251 9.55 15.75 -6.19
C GLN A 251 9.94 15.35 -4.76
N ASP A 252 9.68 16.21 -3.76
CA ASP A 252 9.96 15.87 -2.36
C ASP A 252 9.13 14.67 -1.89
N ALA A 253 7.87 14.60 -2.29
CA ALA A 253 7.00 13.47 -1.97
C ALA A 253 7.52 12.15 -2.57
N TRP A 254 8.00 12.17 -3.82
CA TRP A 254 8.62 11.02 -4.45
C TRP A 254 9.95 10.63 -3.79
N ASP A 255 10.80 11.60 -3.50
CA ASP A 255 12.11 11.35 -2.89
C ASP A 255 11.96 10.78 -1.48
N VAL A 256 11.07 11.36 -0.65
CA VAL A 256 10.85 10.85 0.71
C VAL A 256 10.11 9.52 0.73
N ALA A 257 9.21 9.25 -0.21
CA ALA A 257 8.59 7.94 -0.36
C ALA A 257 9.62 6.86 -0.68
N LEU A 258 10.53 7.13 -1.63
CA LEU A 258 11.64 6.23 -1.91
C LEU A 258 12.51 6.00 -0.67
N PHE A 259 12.83 7.04 0.08
CA PHE A 259 13.60 6.90 1.32
C PHE A 259 12.90 5.99 2.33
N VAL A 260 11.60 6.22 2.60
CA VAL A 260 10.80 5.41 3.54
C VAL A 260 10.71 3.94 3.10
N ASP A 261 10.49 3.69 1.81
CA ASP A 261 10.32 2.33 1.28
C ASP A 261 11.66 1.63 1.01
N SER A 262 12.78 2.33 1.18
CA SER A 262 14.13 1.76 1.14
C SER A 262 14.60 1.18 2.48
N HIS A 263 13.68 0.96 3.42
CA HIS A 263 13.97 0.37 4.73
C HIS A 263 13.26 -0.95 4.89
N GLU A 264 13.88 -1.87 5.67
CA GLU A 264 13.33 -3.19 5.93
C GLU A 264 12.07 -3.11 6.79
N ARG A 265 11.16 -4.07 6.55
CA ARG A 265 9.88 -4.22 7.23
C ARG A 265 9.52 -5.71 7.32
N PRO A 266 8.45 -6.12 8.04
CA PRO A 266 8.08 -7.52 8.14
C PRO A 266 7.87 -8.15 6.77
N GLN A 267 8.23 -9.42 6.64
CA GLN A 267 8.16 -10.19 5.40
C GLN A 267 6.73 -10.23 4.83
N ASP A 268 6.65 -10.27 3.51
CA ASP A 268 5.39 -10.56 2.82
C ASP A 268 4.88 -11.95 3.25
N PRO A 269 3.64 -12.06 3.76
CA PRO A 269 3.09 -13.36 4.14
C PRO A 269 2.89 -14.33 2.95
N ARG A 270 3.14 -13.89 1.72
CA ARG A 270 3.16 -14.72 0.51
C ARG A 270 4.58 -15.14 0.09
N PHE A 271 5.56 -14.96 0.97
CA PHE A 271 6.96 -15.32 0.71
C PHE A 271 7.09 -16.78 0.28
N THR A 272 7.76 -17.01 -0.86
CA THR A 272 7.88 -18.34 -1.52
C THR A 272 9.12 -19.12 -1.11
N GLY A 273 9.94 -18.57 -0.20
CA GLY A 273 11.22 -19.16 0.21
C GLY A 273 12.43 -18.40 -0.34
N THR A 274 12.27 -17.63 -1.41
CA THR A 274 13.32 -16.76 -1.95
C THR A 274 12.80 -15.34 -2.23
N VAL A 275 13.66 -14.34 -1.99
CA VAL A 275 13.34 -12.94 -2.30
C VAL A 275 13.11 -12.75 -3.81
N GLY A 276 13.95 -13.38 -4.65
CA GLY A 276 13.87 -13.25 -6.10
C GLY A 276 12.54 -13.73 -6.66
N GLU A 277 12.09 -14.92 -6.27
CA GLU A 277 10.83 -15.50 -6.72
C GLU A 277 9.63 -14.70 -6.18
N THR A 278 9.65 -14.35 -4.89
CA THR A 278 8.61 -13.51 -4.27
C THR A 278 8.49 -12.16 -4.98
N ARG A 279 9.63 -11.54 -5.33
CA ARG A 279 9.67 -10.31 -6.11
C ARG A 279 8.99 -10.50 -7.46
N GLN A 280 9.34 -11.53 -8.19
CA GLN A 280 8.79 -11.79 -9.52
C GLN A 280 7.27 -11.98 -9.49
N LEU A 281 6.75 -12.65 -8.45
CA LEU A 281 5.32 -12.96 -8.35
C LEU A 281 4.49 -11.78 -7.81
N TYR A 282 5.02 -11.01 -6.86
CA TYR A 282 4.21 -10.08 -6.07
C TYR A 282 4.72 -8.64 -6.04
N HIS A 283 5.98 -8.41 -6.44
CA HIS A 283 6.67 -7.11 -6.34
C HIS A 283 7.39 -6.71 -7.62
N ASN A 284 6.89 -7.14 -8.79
CA ASN A 284 7.50 -6.86 -10.10
C ASN A 284 7.30 -5.42 -10.60
N SER A 285 6.65 -4.57 -9.81
CA SER A 285 6.53 -3.14 -10.12
C SER A 285 7.89 -2.45 -10.06
N ARG A 286 8.10 -1.49 -10.95
CA ARG A 286 9.29 -0.60 -10.90
C ARG A 286 9.33 0.27 -9.63
N TRP A 287 8.21 0.41 -8.96
CA TRP A 287 8.06 1.20 -7.75
C TRP A 287 8.18 0.38 -6.46
N SER A 288 8.36 -0.93 -6.54
CA SER A 288 8.62 -1.75 -5.37
C SER A 288 10.12 -1.81 -5.06
N MET A 289 10.45 -1.55 -3.82
CA MET A 289 11.81 -1.69 -3.30
C MET A 289 12.13 -3.11 -2.81
N TYR A 290 11.14 -4.01 -2.73
CA TYR A 290 11.36 -5.41 -2.36
C TYR A 290 12.36 -6.07 -3.31
N GLY A 291 13.38 -6.73 -2.77
CA GLY A 291 14.45 -7.38 -3.54
C GLY A 291 15.48 -6.42 -4.15
N GLN A 292 15.40 -5.11 -3.89
CA GLN A 292 16.45 -4.16 -4.25
C GLN A 292 17.55 -4.16 -3.17
N THR A 293 18.78 -3.85 -3.58
CA THR A 293 19.90 -3.71 -2.64
C THR A 293 20.06 -2.27 -2.22
N VAL A 294 20.00 -2.02 -0.93
CA VAL A 294 20.24 -0.71 -0.31
C VAL A 294 21.30 -0.87 0.77
N ALA A 295 22.40 -0.11 0.69
CA ALA A 295 23.52 -0.18 1.64
C ALA A 295 24.00 -1.64 1.91
N ALA A 296 24.18 -2.42 0.84
CA ALA A 296 24.59 -3.83 0.86
C ALA A 296 23.59 -4.82 1.49
N HIS A 297 22.38 -4.37 1.83
CA HIS A 297 21.29 -5.22 2.30
C HIS A 297 20.25 -5.42 1.20
N VAL A 298 19.78 -6.66 0.98
CA VAL A 298 18.70 -6.97 0.05
C VAL A 298 17.37 -6.85 0.80
N LEU A 299 16.56 -5.87 0.43
CA LEU A 299 15.25 -5.64 1.05
C LEU A 299 14.32 -6.85 0.85
N GLY A 300 13.61 -7.21 1.91
CA GLY A 300 12.79 -8.44 1.93
C GLY A 300 13.57 -9.69 2.30
N SER A 301 14.86 -9.61 2.61
CA SER A 301 15.64 -10.74 3.14
C SER A 301 15.46 -10.92 4.66
N GLY A 302 14.73 -10.04 5.31
CA GLY A 302 14.46 -10.02 6.74
C GLY A 302 15.16 -8.89 7.47
N LEU A 303 14.63 -8.53 8.63
CA LEU A 303 15.23 -7.52 9.48
C LEU A 303 16.62 -8.00 9.92
N VAL A 304 17.65 -7.21 9.63
CA VAL A 304 18.98 -7.45 10.20
C VAL A 304 18.83 -7.34 11.72
N PRO A 305 19.19 -8.36 12.50
CA PRO A 305 19.16 -8.22 13.95
C PRO A 305 20.07 -7.04 14.34
N THR A 306 19.47 -5.95 14.79
CA THR A 306 20.21 -4.91 15.51
C THR A 306 20.78 -5.61 16.72
N GLY A 307 22.12 -5.81 16.77
CA GLY A 307 22.84 -6.62 17.73
C GLY A 307 22.28 -6.54 19.13
N GLY A 308 21.41 -7.48 19.45
CA GLY A 308 20.82 -7.74 20.75
C GLY A 308 21.50 -8.96 21.30
N ILE A 309 22.39 -8.73 22.24
CA ILE A 309 22.93 -9.70 23.19
C ILE A 309 21.78 -10.52 23.77
N GLY A 310 21.81 -11.80 23.49
CA GLY A 310 21.31 -12.87 24.37
C GLY A 310 19.83 -12.84 24.77
N GLN A 311 19.04 -13.70 24.12
CA GLN A 311 18.10 -14.52 24.87
C GLN A 311 18.33 -15.98 24.49
N GLN A 312 19.24 -16.61 25.23
CA GLN A 312 19.21 -18.04 25.48
C GLN A 312 18.08 -18.32 26.50
N LYS A 313 17.33 -19.35 26.14
CA LYS A 313 16.31 -20.14 26.87
C LYS A 313 14.91 -19.59 26.88
#